data_1a28837415cbcfc690c7a3f7e85b90b6
#
_entry.id   1a28837415cbcfc690c7a3f7e85b90b6
#
_cell.length_a   1.000
_cell.length_b   1.000
_cell.length_c   1.000
_cell.angle_alpha   90.00
_cell.angle_beta   90.00
_cell.angle_gamma   90.00
#
_symmetry.space_group_name_H-M   'P 1'
#
loop_
_entity.id
_entity.type
_entity.pdbx_description
1 polymer ?
#
loop_
_entity_poly.entity_id
_entity_poly.type
_entity_poly.pdbx_seq_one_letter_code
_entity_poly.pdbx_strand_id
1 'polypeptide(L)'
;MCNFAGFIWNRMAKNKLQRFAELENMQRVFQPASAYADRDYPLKGKWHAEVFGNNHPIVLELGCGKGEYTIGLARLFPKKNFIGIDRKGARIWRGAKTINDEVVTNAAFMRLQIQHLASVFAPGEVQEIWITFPDPQPQKTREKSRLTGPRFLEMYRGLLVEGGLIHLKTDSFPLYEFSVAAAMEAGAEIRVSTADLYASLDSDPVLDIKTTYEKRFLEQGLKICYLSFSLPPKSN
;
A
#
# COMPACT_ATOMS: atom_id res chain seq x y z
N MET A 1 -14.95 40.35 -14.56
CA MET A 1 -14.21 39.05 -14.57
C MET A 1 -14.72 38.19 -13.45
N CYS A 2 -15.67 37.29 -13.74
CA CYS A 2 -16.34 36.48 -12.71
C CYS A 2 -15.43 35.38 -12.19
N ASN A 3 -15.48 35.19 -10.88
CA ASN A 3 -14.70 34.36 -9.99
C ASN A 3 -14.85 32.84 -10.26
N PHE A 4 -14.32 32.35 -11.37
CA PHE A 4 -14.33 30.92 -11.75
C PHE A 4 -13.52 30.06 -10.78
N ALA A 5 -12.46 30.59 -10.18
CA ALA A 5 -11.60 29.89 -9.22
C ALA A 5 -12.34 29.56 -7.92
N GLY A 6 -13.15 30.46 -7.39
CA GLY A 6 -13.92 30.24 -6.15
C GLY A 6 -15.00 29.16 -6.29
N PHE A 7 -15.61 29.03 -7.46
CA PHE A 7 -16.66 28.03 -7.73
C PHE A 7 -16.07 26.59 -7.81
N ILE A 8 -14.89 26.45 -8.42
CA ILE A 8 -14.18 25.16 -8.52
C ILE A 8 -13.68 24.71 -7.14
N TRP A 9 -13.14 25.61 -6.32
CA TRP A 9 -12.66 25.33 -4.97
C TRP A 9 -13.80 24.84 -4.05
N ASN A 10 -14.95 25.51 -4.10
CA ASN A 10 -16.13 25.14 -3.28
C ASN A 10 -16.70 23.78 -3.69
N ARG A 11 -16.70 23.45 -4.98
CA ARG A 11 -17.17 22.15 -5.50
C ARG A 11 -16.21 21.00 -5.12
N MET A 12 -14.90 21.24 -5.16
CA MET A 12 -13.88 20.24 -4.76
C MET A 12 -13.92 19.99 -3.23
N ALA A 13 -14.10 21.01 -2.41
CA ALA A 13 -14.22 20.86 -0.97
C ALA A 13 -15.51 20.11 -0.58
N LYS A 14 -16.64 20.44 -1.20
CA LYS A 14 -17.92 19.76 -0.99
C LYS A 14 -17.86 18.28 -1.37
N ASN A 15 -17.25 17.94 -2.52
CA ASN A 15 -17.05 16.55 -2.94
C ASN A 15 -16.12 15.77 -1.99
N LYS A 16 -15.14 16.43 -1.37
CA LYS A 16 -14.24 15.79 -0.40
C LYS A 16 -14.99 15.45 0.89
N LEU A 17 -15.78 16.35 1.43
CA LEU A 17 -16.58 16.11 2.64
C LEU A 17 -17.62 15.01 2.42
N GLN A 18 -18.30 15.04 1.28
CA GLN A 18 -19.23 13.99 0.88
C GLN A 18 -18.57 12.61 0.83
N ARG A 19 -17.39 12.48 0.19
CA ARG A 19 -16.64 11.22 0.14
C ARG A 19 -16.22 10.71 1.52
N PHE A 20 -15.90 11.61 2.46
CA PHE A 20 -15.59 11.21 3.83
C PHE A 20 -16.83 10.65 4.54
N ALA A 21 -17.99 11.31 4.41
CA ALA A 21 -19.24 10.83 4.98
C ALA A 21 -19.67 9.48 4.38
N GLU A 22 -19.49 9.29 3.08
CA GLU A 22 -19.77 8.02 2.42
C GLU A 22 -18.85 6.89 2.93
N LEU A 23 -17.55 7.17 3.16
CA LEU A 23 -16.59 6.18 3.68
C LEU A 23 -16.98 5.64 5.07
N GLU A 24 -17.65 6.42 5.90
CA GLU A 24 -18.08 6.00 7.24
C GLU A 24 -19.12 4.87 7.20
N ASN A 25 -19.87 4.77 6.09
CA ASN A 25 -20.92 3.79 5.89
C ASN A 25 -20.55 2.66 4.92
N MET A 26 -19.35 2.70 4.33
CA MET A 26 -18.91 1.66 3.39
C MET A 26 -18.43 0.42 4.13
N GLN A 27 -18.90 -0.75 3.70
CA GLN A 27 -18.42 -2.01 4.20
C GLN A 27 -16.93 -2.19 3.87
N ARG A 28 -16.18 -2.87 4.76
CA ARG A 28 -14.75 -3.17 4.59
C ARG A 28 -13.86 -1.93 4.45
N VAL A 29 -14.31 -0.79 4.98
CA VAL A 29 -13.50 0.41 5.13
C VAL A 29 -13.30 0.70 6.61
N PHE A 30 -12.04 0.70 7.03
CA PHE A 30 -11.65 0.87 8.41
C PHE A 30 -10.94 2.20 8.60
N GLN A 31 -11.36 2.98 9.58
CA GLN A 31 -10.79 4.28 9.90
C GLN A 31 -10.43 4.33 11.40
N PRO A 32 -9.33 3.65 11.82
CA PRO A 32 -8.88 3.72 13.20
C PRO A 32 -8.72 5.16 13.66
N ALA A 33 -9.31 5.49 14.81
CA ALA A 33 -9.11 6.80 15.42
C ALA A 33 -7.64 7.01 15.80
N SER A 34 -7.18 8.26 15.90
CA SER A 34 -5.81 8.60 16.31
C SER A 34 -5.41 8.00 17.68
N ALA A 35 -6.39 7.68 18.52
CA ALA A 35 -6.19 7.00 19.81
C ALA A 35 -5.53 5.61 19.68
N TYR A 36 -5.56 4.99 18.49
CA TYR A 36 -4.88 3.70 18.25
C TYR A 36 -3.44 3.86 17.76
N ALA A 37 -2.88 5.06 17.80
CA ALA A 37 -1.45 5.26 17.56
C ALA A 37 -0.59 4.59 18.65
N ASP A 38 -1.09 4.59 19.90
CA ASP A 38 -0.36 4.14 21.08
C ASP A 38 -0.99 2.92 21.78
N ARG A 39 -2.01 2.29 21.17
CA ARG A 39 -2.67 1.09 21.68
C ARG A 39 -3.15 0.19 20.56
N ASP A 40 -3.32 -1.09 20.86
CA ASP A 40 -3.78 -2.08 19.88
C ASP A 40 -5.21 -1.79 19.38
N TYR A 41 -5.37 -1.91 18.07
CA TYR A 41 -6.66 -1.83 17.40
C TYR A 41 -7.46 -3.13 17.64
N PRO A 42 -8.78 -3.08 17.84
CA PRO A 42 -9.59 -4.26 18.18
C PRO A 42 -9.48 -5.44 17.20
N LEU A 43 -9.16 -5.17 15.93
CA LEU A 43 -8.99 -6.21 14.89
C LEU A 43 -7.56 -6.77 14.79
N LYS A 44 -6.61 -6.28 15.60
CA LYS A 44 -5.23 -6.80 15.62
C LYS A 44 -5.22 -8.30 15.94
N GLY A 45 -4.65 -9.10 15.03
CA GLY A 45 -4.63 -10.56 15.13
C GLY A 45 -5.96 -11.26 14.79
N LYS A 46 -6.97 -10.49 14.32
CA LYS A 46 -8.31 -11.03 14.06
C LYS A 46 -8.84 -10.74 12.64
N TRP A 47 -8.01 -10.19 11.77
CA TRP A 47 -8.40 -9.84 10.40
C TRP A 47 -8.98 -11.03 9.62
N HIS A 48 -8.38 -12.20 9.77
CA HIS A 48 -8.84 -13.42 9.12
C HIS A 48 -10.29 -13.76 9.52
N ALA A 49 -10.56 -13.84 10.82
CA ALA A 49 -11.84 -14.27 11.33
C ALA A 49 -12.94 -13.21 11.22
N GLU A 50 -12.63 -11.97 11.68
CA GLU A 50 -13.65 -10.94 11.86
C GLU A 50 -13.94 -10.11 10.61
N VAL A 51 -12.96 -10.02 9.67
CA VAL A 51 -13.13 -9.22 8.45
C VAL A 51 -13.36 -10.09 7.22
N PHE A 52 -12.56 -11.14 7.06
CA PHE A 52 -12.60 -11.96 5.85
C PHE A 52 -13.37 -13.28 6.02
N GLY A 53 -13.52 -13.78 7.24
CA GLY A 53 -14.19 -15.05 7.53
C GLY A 53 -13.46 -16.28 6.96
N ASN A 54 -12.14 -16.19 6.80
CA ASN A 54 -11.29 -17.25 6.23
C ASN A 54 -9.86 -17.12 6.76
N ASN A 55 -9.00 -18.11 6.45
CA ASN A 55 -7.58 -18.12 6.83
C ASN A 55 -6.64 -17.89 5.64
N HIS A 56 -7.09 -17.23 4.58
CA HIS A 56 -6.25 -16.92 3.44
C HIS A 56 -5.17 -15.89 3.79
N PRO A 57 -3.97 -15.97 3.20
CA PRO A 57 -2.88 -15.03 3.45
C PRO A 57 -3.31 -13.56 3.30
N ILE A 58 -2.85 -12.71 4.21
CA ILE A 58 -3.10 -11.26 4.15
C ILE A 58 -1.96 -10.56 3.42
N VAL A 59 -2.31 -9.76 2.43
CA VAL A 59 -1.42 -8.94 1.62
C VAL A 59 -1.77 -7.48 1.82
N LEU A 60 -0.79 -6.63 2.10
CA LEU A 60 -0.96 -5.18 2.26
C LEU A 60 -0.47 -4.43 1.03
N GLU A 61 -1.21 -3.40 0.60
CA GLU A 61 -0.71 -2.35 -0.28
C GLU A 61 -0.56 -1.06 0.52
N LEU A 62 0.68 -0.57 0.65
CA LEU A 62 1.00 0.63 1.43
C LEU A 62 1.07 1.87 0.54
N GLY A 63 0.24 2.87 0.86
CA GLY A 63 0.07 4.03 0.00
C GLY A 63 -0.86 3.76 -1.19
N CYS A 64 -1.86 2.91 -1.03
CA CYS A 64 -2.70 2.36 -2.09
C CYS A 64 -3.44 3.40 -2.96
N GLY A 65 -3.47 4.65 -2.56
CA GLY A 65 -4.09 5.72 -3.32
C GLY A 65 -5.57 5.44 -3.63
N LYS A 66 -5.89 5.16 -4.89
CA LYS A 66 -7.25 4.82 -5.33
C LYS A 66 -7.57 3.33 -5.21
N GLY A 67 -6.64 2.50 -4.77
CA GLY A 67 -6.79 1.06 -4.59
C GLY A 67 -6.78 0.25 -5.88
N GLU A 68 -6.28 0.81 -6.98
CA GLU A 68 -6.27 0.13 -8.29
C GLU A 68 -5.45 -1.17 -8.24
N TYR A 69 -4.30 -1.14 -7.55
CA TYR A 69 -3.44 -2.31 -7.40
C TYR A 69 -4.04 -3.32 -6.44
N THR A 70 -4.53 -2.88 -5.26
CA THR A 70 -5.25 -3.72 -4.29
C THR A 70 -6.38 -4.51 -4.94
N ILE A 71 -7.23 -3.84 -5.75
CA ILE A 71 -8.35 -4.47 -6.43
C ILE A 71 -7.88 -5.43 -7.53
N GLY A 72 -6.87 -5.01 -8.31
CA GLY A 72 -6.27 -5.86 -9.34
C GLY A 72 -5.75 -7.17 -8.77
N LEU A 73 -5.00 -7.10 -7.67
CA LEU A 73 -4.52 -8.27 -6.95
C LEU A 73 -5.64 -9.14 -6.39
N ALA A 74 -6.67 -8.51 -5.81
CA ALA A 74 -7.82 -9.25 -5.24
C ALA A 74 -8.57 -10.06 -6.31
N ARG A 75 -8.69 -9.53 -7.54
CA ARG A 75 -9.30 -10.24 -8.67
C ARG A 75 -8.43 -11.40 -9.16
N LEU A 76 -7.10 -11.23 -9.18
CA LEU A 76 -6.18 -12.28 -9.62
C LEU A 76 -6.07 -13.43 -8.62
N PHE A 77 -6.17 -13.13 -7.32
CA PHE A 77 -5.93 -14.10 -6.26
C PHE A 77 -7.11 -14.24 -5.30
N PRO A 78 -8.17 -14.96 -5.67
CA PRO A 78 -9.35 -15.13 -4.81
C PRO A 78 -9.06 -15.88 -3.49
N LYS A 79 -7.91 -16.56 -3.39
CA LYS A 79 -7.45 -17.27 -2.17
C LYS A 79 -6.41 -16.47 -1.38
N LYS A 80 -6.33 -15.15 -1.57
CA LYS A 80 -5.59 -14.21 -0.70
C LYS A 80 -6.52 -13.08 -0.29
N ASN A 81 -6.26 -12.46 0.86
CA ASN A 81 -6.97 -11.29 1.36
C ASN A 81 -6.10 -10.05 1.17
N PHE A 82 -6.69 -8.95 0.71
CA PHE A 82 -5.95 -7.72 0.37
C PHE A 82 -6.46 -6.55 1.20
N ILE A 83 -5.52 -5.77 1.78
CA ILE A 83 -5.86 -4.55 2.52
C ILE A 83 -5.05 -3.39 1.95
N GLY A 84 -5.74 -2.46 1.28
CA GLY A 84 -5.15 -1.22 0.79
C GLY A 84 -5.12 -0.16 1.88
N ILE A 85 -3.95 0.42 2.15
CA ILE A 85 -3.72 1.37 3.25
C ILE A 85 -3.27 2.72 2.69
N ASP A 86 -3.96 3.80 3.02
CA ASP A 86 -3.56 5.17 2.71
C ASP A 86 -4.06 6.13 3.82
N ARG A 87 -3.32 7.21 4.05
CA ARG A 87 -3.75 8.26 5.00
C ARG A 87 -4.86 9.16 4.43
N LYS A 88 -5.04 9.18 3.10
CA LYS A 88 -5.97 10.08 2.40
C LYS A 88 -7.28 9.38 2.08
N GLY A 89 -8.27 9.47 2.96
CA GLY A 89 -9.59 8.86 2.78
C GLY A 89 -10.25 9.20 1.44
N ALA A 90 -10.16 10.43 0.96
CA ALA A 90 -10.72 10.81 -0.35
C ALA A 90 -10.14 10.04 -1.54
N ARG A 91 -8.93 9.45 -1.42
CA ARG A 91 -8.34 8.54 -2.42
C ARG A 91 -8.90 7.14 -2.27
N ILE A 92 -8.89 6.60 -1.06
CA ILE A 92 -9.43 5.28 -0.70
C ILE A 92 -10.90 5.13 -1.15
N TRP A 93 -11.68 6.21 -1.10
CA TRP A 93 -13.09 6.21 -1.49
C TRP A 93 -13.35 5.56 -2.86
N ARG A 94 -12.46 5.76 -3.83
CA ARG A 94 -12.63 5.18 -5.16
C ARG A 94 -12.54 3.66 -5.12
N GLY A 95 -11.53 3.12 -4.44
CA GLY A 95 -11.34 1.68 -4.26
C GLY A 95 -12.47 1.07 -3.42
N ALA A 96 -12.82 1.72 -2.32
CA ALA A 96 -13.93 1.30 -1.47
C ALA A 96 -15.25 1.22 -2.24
N LYS A 97 -15.54 2.21 -3.10
CA LYS A 97 -16.71 2.18 -3.97
C LYS A 97 -16.66 0.98 -4.92
N THR A 98 -15.51 0.72 -5.53
CA THR A 98 -15.36 -0.41 -6.46
C THR A 98 -15.62 -1.75 -5.76
N ILE A 99 -15.09 -2.00 -4.56
CA ILE A 99 -15.32 -3.28 -3.86
C ILE A 99 -16.78 -3.47 -3.45
N ASN A 100 -17.51 -2.39 -3.18
CA ASN A 100 -18.94 -2.46 -2.86
C ASN A 100 -19.79 -2.66 -4.13
N ASP A 101 -19.50 -1.95 -5.21
CA ASP A 101 -20.26 -2.03 -6.48
C ASP A 101 -20.04 -3.40 -7.17
N GLU A 102 -18.84 -3.98 -7.09
CA GLU A 102 -18.46 -5.22 -7.77
C GLU A 102 -18.44 -6.45 -6.85
N VAL A 103 -18.81 -6.29 -5.58
CA VAL A 103 -18.83 -7.38 -4.57
C VAL A 103 -17.49 -8.12 -4.46
N VAL A 104 -16.38 -7.38 -4.38
CA VAL A 104 -15.04 -7.96 -4.17
C VAL A 104 -14.87 -8.32 -2.68
N THR A 105 -15.03 -9.60 -2.35
CA THR A 105 -15.13 -10.06 -0.95
C THR A 105 -13.80 -10.25 -0.24
N ASN A 106 -12.70 -10.35 -0.97
CA ASN A 106 -11.34 -10.55 -0.45
C ASN A 106 -10.50 -9.28 -0.43
N ALA A 107 -11.13 -8.09 -0.52
CA ALA A 107 -10.45 -6.80 -0.40
C ALA A 107 -11.08 -5.92 0.69
N ALA A 108 -10.25 -5.12 1.33
CA ALA A 108 -10.63 -4.12 2.32
C ALA A 108 -9.73 -2.87 2.18
N PHE A 109 -10.18 -1.75 2.74
CA PHE A 109 -9.38 -0.53 2.78
C PHE A 109 -9.26 0.02 4.19
N MET A 110 -8.10 0.61 4.48
CA MET A 110 -7.85 1.23 5.77
C MET A 110 -7.28 2.62 5.62
N ARG A 111 -7.91 3.59 6.28
CA ARG A 111 -7.37 4.93 6.42
C ARG A 111 -6.45 4.99 7.62
N LEU A 112 -5.14 4.85 7.39
CA LEU A 112 -4.13 4.82 8.45
C LEU A 112 -2.83 5.48 7.98
N GLN A 113 -2.08 6.06 8.91
CA GLN A 113 -0.68 6.40 8.68
C GLN A 113 0.17 5.13 8.82
N ILE A 114 0.98 4.81 7.82
CA ILE A 114 1.74 3.56 7.72
C ILE A 114 2.63 3.28 8.95
N GLN A 115 3.11 4.33 9.61
CA GLN A 115 3.91 4.21 10.84
C GLN A 115 3.17 3.53 12.02
N HIS A 116 1.85 3.38 11.95
CA HIS A 116 1.02 2.77 12.98
C HIS A 116 0.54 1.35 12.62
N LEU A 117 1.15 0.69 11.62
CA LEU A 117 0.77 -0.68 11.23
C LEU A 117 0.86 -1.66 12.39
N ALA A 118 1.88 -1.54 13.24
CA ALA A 118 2.10 -2.45 14.37
C ALA A 118 1.00 -2.36 15.46
N SER A 119 0.20 -1.29 15.49
CA SER A 119 -0.98 -1.21 16.36
C SER A 119 -2.21 -1.92 15.76
N VAL A 120 -2.17 -2.23 14.47
CA VAL A 120 -3.32 -2.74 13.72
C VAL A 120 -3.15 -4.19 13.29
N PHE A 121 -1.93 -4.64 13.06
CA PHE A 121 -1.60 -6.02 12.70
C PHE A 121 -0.73 -6.66 13.78
N ALA A 122 -1.00 -7.93 14.07
CA ALA A 122 -0.19 -8.72 14.97
C ALA A 122 1.12 -9.18 14.32
N PRO A 123 2.13 -9.56 15.12
CA PRO A 123 3.32 -10.19 14.58
C PRO A 123 2.99 -11.45 13.76
N GLY A 124 3.60 -11.57 12.58
CA GLY A 124 3.39 -12.71 11.69
C GLY A 124 1.98 -12.79 11.07
N GLU A 125 1.18 -11.72 11.08
CA GLU A 125 -0.17 -11.72 10.50
C GLU A 125 -0.18 -11.39 9.00
N VAL A 126 0.90 -10.84 8.46
CA VAL A 126 1.01 -10.36 7.08
C VAL A 126 1.91 -11.27 6.26
N GLN A 127 1.43 -11.73 5.10
CA GLN A 127 2.22 -12.57 4.19
C GLN A 127 3.08 -11.76 3.24
N GLU A 128 2.59 -10.58 2.79
CA GLU A 128 3.19 -9.87 1.67
C GLU A 128 2.85 -8.37 1.77
N ILE A 129 3.82 -7.52 1.40
CA ILE A 129 3.67 -6.06 1.38
C ILE A 129 4.01 -5.52 0.00
N TRP A 130 3.10 -4.76 -0.60
CA TRP A 130 3.29 -4.01 -1.83
C TRP A 130 3.42 -2.52 -1.54
N ILE A 131 4.42 -1.88 -2.12
CA ILE A 131 4.68 -0.45 -2.08
C ILE A 131 4.71 0.04 -3.52
N THR A 132 3.59 0.62 -3.98
CA THR A 132 3.42 1.01 -5.38
C THR A 132 3.47 2.52 -5.51
N PHE A 133 4.46 3.04 -6.20
CA PHE A 133 4.66 4.47 -6.48
C PHE A 133 4.56 5.37 -5.22
N PRO A 134 5.31 5.05 -4.17
CA PRO A 134 5.35 5.88 -2.96
C PRO A 134 5.98 7.24 -3.29
N ASP A 135 5.70 8.23 -2.43
CA ASP A 135 6.40 9.52 -2.48
C ASP A 135 7.92 9.28 -2.27
N PRO A 136 8.79 9.60 -3.23
CA PRO A 136 10.22 9.27 -3.18
C PRO A 136 10.99 10.03 -2.10
N GLN A 137 10.39 11.08 -1.51
CA GLN A 137 11.01 11.92 -0.46
C GLN A 137 12.46 12.31 -0.83
N PRO A 138 12.68 13.10 -1.90
CA PRO A 138 14.02 13.36 -2.45
C PRO A 138 14.91 14.15 -1.50
N GLN A 139 14.32 14.91 -0.57
CA GLN A 139 15.05 15.70 0.40
C GLN A 139 15.71 14.79 1.46
N LYS A 140 17.02 14.97 1.70
CA LYS A 140 17.77 14.21 2.71
C LYS A 140 17.15 14.29 4.11
N THR A 141 16.58 15.43 4.49
CA THR A 141 15.88 15.61 5.78
C THR A 141 14.61 14.75 5.92
N ARG A 142 14.05 14.26 4.80
CA ARG A 142 12.86 13.41 4.74
C ARG A 142 13.15 11.94 4.45
N GLU A 143 14.41 11.54 4.37
CA GLU A 143 14.82 10.17 4.09
C GLU A 143 14.19 9.15 5.05
N LYS A 144 14.10 9.49 6.34
CA LYS A 144 13.40 8.70 7.36
C LYS A 144 11.91 8.45 7.09
N SER A 145 11.32 9.17 6.13
CA SER A 145 9.92 9.01 5.72
C SER A 145 9.75 8.09 4.50
N ARG A 146 10.85 7.62 3.90
CA ARG A 146 10.82 6.64 2.82
C ARG A 146 10.30 5.31 3.34
N LEU A 147 9.30 4.74 2.67
CA LEU A 147 8.64 3.50 3.11
C LEU A 147 9.53 2.25 3.04
N THR A 148 10.66 2.33 2.36
CA THR A 148 11.70 1.29 2.30
C THR A 148 12.91 1.61 3.18
N GLY A 149 12.82 2.64 4.03
CA GLY A 149 13.90 2.99 4.95
C GLY A 149 14.00 2.04 6.17
N PRO A 150 15.14 2.03 6.88
CA PRO A 150 15.44 1.06 7.95
C PRO A 150 14.35 0.95 9.02
N ARG A 151 13.78 2.09 9.44
CA ARG A 151 12.69 2.12 10.42
C ARG A 151 11.45 1.34 9.96
N PHE A 152 11.10 1.47 8.68
CA PHE A 152 9.95 0.77 8.13
C PHE A 152 10.24 -0.70 7.89
N LEU A 153 11.44 -1.03 7.38
CA LEU A 153 11.87 -2.43 7.21
C LEU A 153 11.85 -3.19 8.54
N GLU A 154 12.31 -2.57 9.63
CA GLU A 154 12.25 -3.18 10.96
C GLU A 154 10.80 -3.41 11.43
N MET A 155 9.90 -2.46 11.18
CA MET A 155 8.47 -2.64 11.47
C MET A 155 7.87 -3.78 10.62
N TYR A 156 8.16 -3.84 9.32
CA TYR A 156 7.66 -4.90 8.42
C TYR A 156 8.17 -6.27 8.83
N ARG A 157 9.44 -6.38 9.25
CA ARG A 157 10.02 -7.62 9.81
C ARG A 157 9.19 -8.18 10.96
N GLY A 158 8.66 -7.30 11.81
CA GLY A 158 7.80 -7.72 12.93
C GLY A 158 6.40 -8.17 12.51
N LEU A 159 5.89 -7.69 11.38
CA LEU A 159 4.53 -7.96 10.92
C LEU A 159 4.45 -9.15 9.95
N LEU A 160 5.51 -9.35 9.16
CA LEU A 160 5.56 -10.39 8.16
C LEU A 160 5.73 -11.77 8.79
N VAL A 161 5.11 -12.78 8.16
CA VAL A 161 5.47 -14.18 8.40
C VAL A 161 6.92 -14.41 7.98
N GLU A 162 7.51 -15.50 8.43
CA GLU A 162 8.84 -15.93 7.97
C GLU A 162 8.84 -16.12 6.44
N GLY A 163 9.82 -15.56 5.76
CA GLY A 163 9.92 -15.56 4.30
C GLY A 163 8.90 -14.67 3.58
N GLY A 164 8.13 -13.87 4.32
CA GLY A 164 7.19 -12.91 3.73
C GLY A 164 7.89 -11.89 2.83
N LEU A 165 7.23 -11.50 1.74
CA LEU A 165 7.82 -10.68 0.68
C LEU A 165 7.45 -9.21 0.80
N ILE A 166 8.41 -8.36 0.44
CA ILE A 166 8.21 -6.92 0.24
C ILE A 166 8.50 -6.59 -1.21
N HIS A 167 7.57 -5.86 -1.84
CA HIS A 167 7.65 -5.44 -3.24
C HIS A 167 7.62 -3.91 -3.33
N LEU A 168 8.50 -3.35 -4.16
CA LEU A 168 8.52 -1.94 -4.51
C LEU A 168 8.40 -1.81 -6.04
N LYS A 169 7.42 -1.02 -6.50
CA LYS A 169 7.37 -0.48 -7.88
C LYS A 169 7.51 1.03 -7.80
N THR A 170 8.41 1.63 -8.57
CA THR A 170 8.62 3.08 -8.57
C THR A 170 9.20 3.57 -9.90
N ASP A 171 8.82 4.78 -10.30
CA ASP A 171 9.44 5.57 -11.38
C ASP A 171 10.70 6.31 -10.93
N SER A 172 10.93 6.38 -9.60
CA SER A 172 12.09 7.08 -9.02
C SER A 172 13.31 6.17 -8.90
N PHE A 173 14.22 6.28 -9.86
CA PHE A 173 15.50 5.56 -9.80
C PHE A 173 16.29 5.83 -8.50
N PRO A 174 16.40 7.09 -7.97
CA PRO A 174 17.06 7.31 -6.69
C PRO A 174 16.40 6.63 -5.50
N LEU A 175 15.06 6.50 -5.49
CA LEU A 175 14.37 5.74 -4.44
C LEU A 175 14.64 4.24 -4.57
N TYR A 176 14.68 3.73 -5.80
CA TYR A 176 15.02 2.33 -6.05
C TYR A 176 16.43 1.99 -5.55
N GLU A 177 17.47 2.78 -5.91
CA GLU A 177 18.84 2.58 -5.42
C GLU A 177 18.91 2.61 -3.89
N PHE A 178 18.29 3.61 -3.27
CA PHE A 178 18.18 3.69 -1.83
C PHE A 178 17.53 2.44 -1.23
N SER A 179 16.47 1.94 -1.86
CA SER A 179 15.72 0.78 -1.35
C SER A 179 16.51 -0.51 -1.45
N VAL A 180 17.29 -0.68 -2.53
CA VAL A 180 18.22 -1.81 -2.68
C VAL A 180 19.28 -1.77 -1.58
N ALA A 181 19.93 -0.62 -1.36
CA ALA A 181 20.94 -0.47 -0.32
C ALA A 181 20.36 -0.74 1.09
N ALA A 182 19.20 -0.15 1.40
CA ALA A 182 18.54 -0.36 2.69
C ALA A 182 18.11 -1.82 2.93
N ALA A 183 17.66 -2.52 1.89
CA ALA A 183 17.32 -3.94 1.98
C ALA A 183 18.57 -4.79 2.24
N MET A 184 19.68 -4.52 1.54
CA MET A 184 20.95 -5.22 1.75
C MET A 184 21.51 -4.98 3.16
N GLU A 185 21.49 -3.73 3.65
CA GLU A 185 21.89 -3.38 5.02
C GLU A 185 21.03 -4.08 6.08
N ALA A 186 19.75 -4.30 5.79
CA ALA A 186 18.85 -5.05 6.65
C ALA A 186 19.05 -6.58 6.60
N GLY A 187 20.01 -7.07 5.80
CA GLY A 187 20.29 -8.49 5.59
C GLY A 187 19.23 -9.20 4.73
N ALA A 188 18.51 -8.48 3.89
CA ALA A 188 17.46 -9.04 3.07
C ALA A 188 17.99 -9.97 1.98
N GLU A 189 17.21 -10.99 1.66
CA GLU A 189 17.40 -11.81 0.47
C GLU A 189 16.66 -11.18 -0.70
N ILE A 190 17.40 -10.62 -1.66
CA ILE A 190 16.83 -10.03 -2.87
C ILE A 190 16.35 -11.13 -3.81
N ARG A 191 15.08 -11.10 -4.19
CA ARG A 191 14.48 -12.04 -5.15
C ARG A 191 14.55 -11.51 -6.58
N VAL A 192 14.18 -10.24 -6.75
CA VAL A 192 14.23 -9.56 -8.06
C VAL A 192 14.69 -8.13 -7.82
N SER A 193 15.55 -7.61 -8.68
CA SER A 193 16.01 -6.22 -8.65
C SER A 193 16.27 -5.77 -10.09
N THR A 194 15.47 -4.82 -10.59
CA THR A 194 15.62 -4.26 -11.93
C THR A 194 15.28 -2.78 -11.98
N ALA A 195 16.08 -2.02 -12.74
CA ALA A 195 15.84 -0.60 -13.02
C ALA A 195 14.87 -0.38 -14.19
N ASP A 196 14.47 -1.44 -14.89
CA ASP A 196 13.51 -1.37 -16.00
C ASP A 196 12.69 -2.66 -16.04
N LEU A 197 11.56 -2.61 -15.34
CA LEU A 197 10.66 -3.75 -15.15
C LEU A 197 10.23 -4.38 -16.49
N TYR A 198 9.77 -3.54 -17.40
CA TYR A 198 9.16 -4.00 -18.65
C TYR A 198 10.15 -4.43 -19.73
N ALA A 199 11.43 -4.04 -19.60
CA ALA A 199 12.49 -4.51 -20.49
C ALA A 199 13.20 -5.75 -19.95
N SER A 200 13.12 -6.02 -18.63
CA SER A 200 13.94 -7.03 -17.95
C SER A 200 13.18 -8.30 -17.58
N LEU A 201 11.86 -8.23 -17.44
CA LEU A 201 11.04 -9.36 -17.01
C LEU A 201 9.99 -9.69 -18.07
N ASP A 202 9.69 -10.97 -18.19
CA ASP A 202 8.55 -11.43 -18.97
C ASP A 202 7.23 -10.89 -18.38
N SER A 203 6.17 -10.91 -19.19
CA SER A 203 4.84 -10.49 -18.75
C SER A 203 4.37 -11.33 -17.57
N ASP A 204 4.05 -10.65 -16.48
CA ASP A 204 3.52 -11.23 -15.25
C ASP A 204 2.19 -10.53 -14.92
N PRO A 205 1.08 -11.27 -14.79
CA PRO A 205 -0.24 -10.68 -14.52
C PRO A 205 -0.27 -9.74 -13.30
N VAL A 206 0.57 -10.00 -12.29
CA VAL A 206 0.69 -9.16 -11.09
C VAL A 206 1.39 -7.84 -11.42
N LEU A 207 2.52 -7.92 -12.12
CA LEU A 207 3.33 -6.76 -12.48
C LEU A 207 2.68 -5.93 -13.60
N ASP A 208 1.77 -6.54 -14.36
CA ASP A 208 0.97 -5.89 -15.40
C ASP A 208 -0.25 -5.13 -14.87
N ILE A 209 -0.58 -5.26 -13.59
CA ILE A 209 -1.56 -4.36 -12.96
C ILE A 209 -0.98 -2.94 -12.96
N LYS A 210 -1.55 -2.05 -13.77
CA LYS A 210 -1.06 -0.67 -13.93
C LYS A 210 -1.97 0.32 -13.23
N THR A 211 -1.40 1.03 -12.26
CA THR A 211 -2.08 2.15 -11.62
C THR A 211 -2.22 3.35 -12.58
N THR A 212 -3.11 4.29 -12.27
CA THR A 212 -3.21 5.57 -13.03
C THR A 212 -1.87 6.31 -13.07
N TYR A 213 -1.08 6.25 -11.99
CA TYR A 213 0.24 6.88 -11.94
C TYR A 213 1.24 6.19 -12.87
N GLU A 214 1.29 4.86 -12.83
CA GLU A 214 2.17 4.07 -13.66
C GLU A 214 1.92 4.29 -15.16
N LYS A 215 0.64 4.28 -15.58
CA LYS A 215 0.26 4.57 -16.96
C LYS A 215 0.80 5.93 -17.42
N ARG A 216 0.64 6.96 -16.57
CA ARG A 216 1.15 8.31 -16.86
C ARG A 216 2.68 8.35 -16.97
N PHE A 217 3.40 7.61 -16.12
CA PHE A 217 4.86 7.58 -16.16
C PHE A 217 5.35 6.87 -17.43
N LEU A 218 4.73 5.77 -17.80
CA LEU A 218 5.02 5.06 -19.05
C LEU A 218 4.72 5.91 -20.29
N GLU A 219 3.62 6.67 -20.29
CA GLU A 219 3.28 7.63 -21.36
C GLU A 219 4.34 8.75 -21.49
N GLN A 220 5.04 9.08 -20.41
CA GLN A 220 6.16 10.02 -20.39
C GLN A 220 7.51 9.37 -20.76
N GLY A 221 7.53 8.07 -21.09
CA GLY A 221 8.74 7.33 -21.40
C GLY A 221 9.62 7.02 -20.19
N LEU A 222 9.08 7.15 -18.96
CA LEU A 222 9.82 6.79 -17.76
C LEU A 222 9.87 5.26 -17.58
N LYS A 223 11.03 4.78 -17.13
CA LYS A 223 11.22 3.39 -16.74
C LYS A 223 10.63 3.15 -15.36
N ILE A 224 10.10 1.95 -15.16
CA ILE A 224 9.60 1.52 -13.86
C ILE A 224 10.63 0.57 -13.25
N CYS A 225 11.15 0.96 -12.08
CA CYS A 225 12.01 0.09 -11.30
C CYS A 225 11.18 -0.86 -10.45
N TYR A 226 11.70 -2.07 -10.27
CA TYR A 226 11.08 -3.07 -9.41
C TYR A 226 12.11 -3.75 -8.51
N LEU A 227 11.73 -3.93 -7.25
CA LEU A 227 12.50 -4.63 -6.24
C LEU A 227 11.59 -5.56 -5.45
N SER A 228 12.00 -6.81 -5.26
CA SER A 228 11.30 -7.75 -4.39
C SER A 228 12.32 -8.49 -3.53
N PHE A 229 12.02 -8.61 -2.24
CA PHE A 229 12.94 -9.18 -1.25
C PHE A 229 12.19 -9.72 -0.03
N SER A 230 12.85 -10.60 0.73
CA SER A 230 12.41 -11.04 2.06
C SER A 230 13.41 -10.57 3.13
N LEU A 231 12.91 -10.27 4.33
CA LEU A 231 13.75 -9.91 5.47
C LEU A 231 14.06 -11.16 6.30
N PRO A 232 15.27 -11.27 6.87
CA PRO A 232 15.55 -12.33 7.84
C PRO A 232 14.65 -12.17 9.07
N PRO A 233 14.32 -13.26 9.79
CA PRO A 233 13.58 -13.17 11.03
C PRO A 233 14.31 -12.29 12.05
N LYS A 234 13.57 -11.78 13.05
CA LYS A 234 14.22 -11.07 14.17
C LYS A 234 15.18 -12.03 14.86
N SER A 235 16.42 -11.58 15.01
CA SER A 235 17.33 -12.26 15.96
C SER A 235 16.74 -12.12 17.37
N ASN A 236 16.54 -13.25 18.03
CA ASN A 236 16.13 -13.29 19.43
C ASN A 236 17.18 -12.67 20.33
#